data_b284f6b3c056d7efb55c3b7d3f9e7c8d
#
_entry.id   b284f6b3c056d7efb55c3b7d3f9e7c8d
#
_cell.length_a   1.000
_cell.length_b   1.000
_cell.length_c   1.000
_cell.angle_alpha   90.00
_cell.angle_beta   90.00
_cell.angle_gamma   90.00
#
_symmetry.space_group_name_H-M   'P 1'
#
loop_
_entity.id
_entity.type
_entity.pdbx_description
1 polymer ?
#
loop_
_entity_poly.entity_id
_entity_poly.type
_entity_poly.pdbx_seq_one_letter_code
_entity_poly.pdbx_strand_id
1 'polypeptide(L)'
;MPETTILSPSQRIRGVLAPVITPFKADLSLDCGRFIGHCRWLLSQNCGLAVFGTNSEANSMSAQERMTLLEELVTAGIDPSRMMPGTGCCSVAETVELTVHAVKYGCAGVLMLPPFYYKDISEEGLYRYFSEVVQRVGDRRLKIYLYHIPPVAIVGITPKLVERLLNAYPDAIAGMKDSSGDWTNTKTFLDAFAETAGAPRTFEVFVGSDSFLLANMRAGGVGTISATANVNPAAIHKLYKEWNTADDADQQQAKLNVVREVFASRKFSSMIAKLKQALAIFRNDPGWSRVRPPLMELTTEEAELLAADLKKIGFEVAPDR
;
A
#
# COMPACT_ATOMS: atom_id res chain seq x y z
N MET A 1 -21.96 -14.20 -22.66
CA MET A 1 -21.23 -13.75 -21.48
C MET A 1 -19.82 -13.44 -21.93
N PRO A 2 -19.22 -12.26 -21.63
CA PRO A 2 -17.82 -12.04 -21.98
C PRO A 2 -16.95 -13.05 -21.23
N GLU A 3 -16.01 -13.67 -21.93
CA GLU A 3 -15.02 -14.57 -21.33
C GLU A 3 -14.23 -13.81 -20.26
N THR A 4 -14.27 -14.29 -19.04
CA THR A 4 -13.55 -13.70 -17.90
C THR A 4 -12.07 -14.03 -18.04
N THR A 5 -11.29 -13.12 -18.58
CA THR A 5 -9.84 -13.28 -18.72
C THR A 5 -9.21 -13.30 -17.32
N ILE A 6 -8.69 -14.44 -16.91
CA ILE A 6 -7.87 -14.55 -15.69
C ILE A 6 -6.51 -13.94 -16.02
N LEU A 7 -6.12 -12.88 -15.28
CA LEU A 7 -4.81 -12.27 -15.45
C LEU A 7 -3.70 -13.29 -15.19
N SER A 8 -2.81 -13.47 -16.16
CA SER A 8 -1.59 -14.25 -15.96
C SER A 8 -0.67 -13.58 -14.92
N PRO A 9 0.30 -14.27 -14.32
CA PRO A 9 1.29 -13.65 -13.42
C PRO A 9 2.00 -12.44 -14.01
N SER A 10 2.21 -12.41 -15.33
CA SER A 10 2.80 -11.26 -16.04
C SER A 10 1.87 -10.04 -16.16
N GLN A 11 0.57 -10.21 -15.90
CA GLN A 11 -0.45 -9.14 -15.95
C GLN A 11 -0.82 -8.60 -14.56
N ARG A 12 -0.21 -9.13 -13.48
CA ARG A 12 -0.46 -8.65 -12.12
C ARG A 12 0.17 -7.27 -11.91
N ILE A 13 -0.42 -6.50 -11.00
CA ILE A 13 0.10 -5.18 -10.66
C ILE A 13 1.48 -5.29 -10.01
N ARG A 14 2.44 -4.51 -10.50
CA ARG A 14 3.84 -4.47 -10.02
C ARG A 14 4.32 -3.03 -9.96
N GLY A 15 5.47 -2.81 -9.33
CA GLY A 15 6.12 -1.50 -9.32
C GLY A 15 5.93 -0.73 -8.03
N VAL A 16 5.80 0.58 -8.16
CA VAL A 16 5.64 1.49 -7.04
C VAL A 16 4.17 1.81 -6.87
N LEU A 17 3.63 1.58 -5.68
CA LEU A 17 2.27 1.98 -5.31
C LEU A 17 2.34 2.90 -4.08
N ALA A 18 1.55 3.96 -4.08
CA ALA A 18 1.33 4.77 -2.89
C ALA A 18 0.17 4.20 -2.07
N PRO A 19 0.33 3.98 -0.76
CA PRO A 19 -0.80 3.84 0.14
C PRO A 19 -1.42 5.23 0.34
N VAL A 20 -2.27 5.62 -0.63
CA VAL A 20 -2.72 7.00 -0.84
C VAL A 20 -3.31 7.59 0.43
N ILE A 21 -2.80 8.75 0.88
CA ILE A 21 -3.35 9.46 2.03
C ILE A 21 -4.72 10.06 1.69
N THR A 22 -5.65 10.02 2.65
CA THR A 22 -7.02 10.50 2.46
C THR A 22 -7.18 11.91 3.03
N PRO A 23 -7.43 12.94 2.22
CA PRO A 23 -7.70 14.28 2.71
C PRO A 23 -9.11 14.40 3.29
N PHE A 24 -9.24 15.21 4.34
CA PHE A 24 -10.52 15.52 4.99
C PHE A 24 -10.79 17.02 4.97
N LYS A 25 -12.07 17.39 4.91
CA LYS A 25 -12.55 18.76 5.06
C LYS A 25 -12.48 19.22 6.53
N ALA A 26 -12.82 20.48 6.80
CA ALA A 26 -12.79 21.03 8.16
C ALA A 26 -13.78 20.36 9.11
N ASP A 27 -14.88 19.82 8.59
CA ASP A 27 -15.88 19.05 9.32
C ASP A 27 -15.55 17.55 9.43
N LEU A 28 -14.31 17.15 9.02
CA LEU A 28 -13.82 15.78 8.94
C LEU A 28 -14.55 14.90 7.91
N SER A 29 -15.41 15.44 7.07
CA SER A 29 -15.93 14.69 5.92
C SER A 29 -14.84 14.48 4.86
N LEU A 30 -15.06 13.52 3.96
CA LEU A 30 -14.13 13.19 2.88
C LEU A 30 -13.97 14.36 1.91
N ASP A 31 -12.75 14.66 1.51
CA ASP A 31 -12.46 15.61 0.44
C ASP A 31 -12.16 14.86 -0.87
N CYS A 32 -13.22 14.45 -1.56
CA CYS A 32 -13.11 13.69 -2.80
C CYS A 32 -12.33 14.45 -3.88
N GLY A 33 -12.45 15.78 -3.95
CA GLY A 33 -11.75 16.58 -4.95
C GLY A 33 -10.23 16.53 -4.79
N ARG A 34 -9.73 16.78 -3.57
CA ARG A 34 -8.30 16.64 -3.27
C ARG A 34 -7.81 15.21 -3.43
N PHE A 35 -8.63 14.22 -3.03
CA PHE A 35 -8.27 12.81 -3.15
C PHE A 35 -8.07 12.39 -4.61
N ILE A 36 -9.02 12.71 -5.48
CA ILE A 36 -8.95 12.44 -6.93
C ILE A 36 -7.75 13.16 -7.56
N GLY A 37 -7.54 14.43 -7.23
CA GLY A 37 -6.40 15.20 -7.72
C GLY A 37 -5.06 14.55 -7.34
N HIS A 38 -4.92 14.12 -6.09
CA HIS A 38 -3.70 13.43 -5.63
C HIS A 38 -3.50 12.07 -6.32
N CYS A 39 -4.56 11.30 -6.49
CA CYS A 39 -4.50 10.04 -7.23
C CYS A 39 -4.04 10.26 -8.70
N ARG A 40 -4.56 11.27 -9.38
CA ARG A 40 -4.12 11.63 -10.74
C ARG A 40 -2.66 12.03 -10.78
N TRP A 41 -2.20 12.84 -9.83
CA TRP A 41 -0.80 13.22 -9.73
C TRP A 41 0.11 12.00 -9.50
N LEU A 42 -0.25 11.09 -8.59
CA LEU A 42 0.50 9.85 -8.37
C LEU A 42 0.62 9.01 -9.65
N LEU A 43 -0.49 8.84 -10.36
CA LEU A 43 -0.52 8.11 -11.64
C LEU A 43 0.34 8.78 -12.72
N SER A 44 0.37 10.12 -12.77
CA SER A 44 1.24 10.87 -13.70
C SER A 44 2.74 10.65 -13.43
N GLN A 45 3.09 10.28 -12.18
CA GLN A 45 4.44 9.89 -11.76
C GLN A 45 4.70 8.38 -11.91
N ASN A 46 3.86 7.65 -12.65
CA ASN A 46 3.91 6.19 -12.83
C ASN A 46 3.74 5.39 -11.53
N CYS A 47 3.15 5.97 -10.50
CA CYS A 47 2.86 5.33 -9.23
C CYS A 47 1.43 4.78 -9.21
N GLY A 48 1.25 3.49 -8.93
CA GLY A 48 -0.07 2.87 -8.72
C GLY A 48 -0.66 3.27 -7.37
N LEU A 49 -1.91 2.90 -7.12
CA LEU A 49 -2.70 3.37 -6.00
C LEU A 49 -3.09 2.21 -5.07
N ALA A 50 -2.48 2.13 -3.89
CA ALA A 50 -2.92 1.25 -2.81
C ALA A 50 -3.80 2.03 -1.82
N VAL A 51 -5.01 2.41 -2.27
CA VAL A 51 -5.96 3.20 -1.47
C VAL A 51 -6.50 2.41 -0.28
N PHE A 52 -6.96 3.08 0.76
CA PHE A 52 -7.62 2.48 1.95
C PHE A 52 -6.75 1.50 2.73
N GLY A 53 -5.44 1.75 2.77
CA GLY A 53 -4.51 1.09 3.68
C GLY A 53 -4.31 1.88 4.98
N THR A 54 -3.29 1.51 5.77
CA THR A 54 -2.95 2.17 7.05
C THR A 54 -2.69 3.66 6.88
N ASN A 55 -1.86 4.04 5.89
CA ASN A 55 -1.56 5.46 5.66
C ASN A 55 -2.72 6.23 5.03
N SER A 56 -3.71 5.53 4.48
CA SER A 56 -4.96 6.12 3.99
C SER A 56 -5.96 6.39 5.12
N GLU A 57 -5.60 6.12 6.37
CA GLU A 57 -6.50 6.20 7.52
C GLU A 57 -7.76 5.31 7.38
N ALA A 58 -7.62 4.13 6.75
CA ALA A 58 -8.75 3.24 6.48
C ALA A 58 -9.54 2.86 7.74
N ASN A 59 -8.85 2.71 8.89
CA ASN A 59 -9.49 2.38 10.16
C ASN A 59 -10.15 3.60 10.86
N SER A 60 -10.05 4.79 10.26
CA SER A 60 -10.79 5.99 10.64
C SER A 60 -11.96 6.28 9.67
N MET A 61 -12.21 5.38 8.72
CA MET A 61 -13.30 5.46 7.76
C MET A 61 -14.23 4.26 7.89
N SER A 62 -15.52 4.47 7.67
CA SER A 62 -16.49 3.38 7.54
C SER A 62 -16.28 2.59 6.24
N ALA A 63 -16.81 1.37 6.16
CA ALA A 63 -16.82 0.60 4.92
C ALA A 63 -17.53 1.38 3.79
N GLN A 64 -18.65 2.03 4.09
CA GLN A 64 -19.40 2.83 3.12
C GLN A 64 -18.57 4.01 2.57
N GLU A 65 -17.82 4.74 3.41
CA GLU A 65 -16.95 5.82 2.95
C GLU A 65 -15.86 5.33 2.01
N ARG A 66 -15.27 4.16 2.29
CA ARG A 66 -14.26 3.56 1.41
C ARG A 66 -14.85 3.13 0.07
N MET A 67 -16.05 2.54 0.07
CA MET A 67 -16.77 2.17 -1.16
C MET A 67 -17.11 3.41 -1.99
N THR A 68 -17.67 4.44 -1.37
CA THR A 68 -17.99 5.72 -2.04
C THR A 68 -16.76 6.36 -2.68
N LEU A 69 -15.61 6.41 -1.95
CA LEU A 69 -14.38 6.97 -2.53
C LEU A 69 -13.87 6.14 -3.72
N LEU A 70 -13.99 4.82 -3.70
CA LEU A 70 -13.61 3.98 -4.85
C LEU A 70 -14.51 4.27 -6.06
N GLU A 71 -15.80 4.42 -5.85
CA GLU A 71 -16.77 4.78 -6.88
C GLU A 71 -16.45 6.15 -7.50
N GLU A 72 -16.15 7.13 -6.66
CA GLU A 72 -15.74 8.48 -7.11
C GLU A 72 -14.46 8.44 -7.95
N LEU A 73 -13.45 7.64 -7.56
CA LEU A 73 -12.23 7.47 -8.35
C LEU A 73 -12.52 6.90 -9.74
N VAL A 74 -13.34 5.84 -9.82
CA VAL A 74 -13.70 5.20 -11.10
C VAL A 74 -14.56 6.15 -11.95
N THR A 75 -15.53 6.85 -11.33
CA THR A 75 -16.37 7.86 -12.00
C THR A 75 -15.54 9.01 -12.55
N ALA A 76 -14.46 9.39 -11.85
CA ALA A 76 -13.52 10.41 -12.31
C ALA A 76 -12.57 9.91 -13.43
N GLY A 77 -12.75 8.67 -13.92
CA GLY A 77 -11.97 8.10 -15.02
C GLY A 77 -10.60 7.53 -14.60
N ILE A 78 -10.37 7.29 -13.32
CA ILE A 78 -9.15 6.62 -12.87
C ILE A 78 -9.28 5.11 -13.15
N ASP A 79 -8.29 4.56 -13.86
CA ASP A 79 -8.26 3.15 -14.24
C ASP A 79 -8.14 2.24 -12.99
N PRO A 80 -9.15 1.41 -12.70
CA PRO A 80 -9.11 0.51 -11.54
C PRO A 80 -8.02 -0.58 -11.65
N SER A 81 -7.54 -0.90 -12.84
CA SER A 81 -6.40 -1.81 -13.03
C SER A 81 -5.08 -1.27 -12.44
N ARG A 82 -5.03 0.02 -12.10
CA ARG A 82 -3.93 0.68 -11.40
C ARG A 82 -4.15 0.78 -9.89
N MET A 83 -5.22 0.16 -9.34
CA MET A 83 -5.62 0.23 -7.95
C MET A 83 -5.50 -1.13 -7.24
N MET A 84 -5.06 -1.07 -5.98
CA MET A 84 -5.03 -2.19 -5.02
C MET A 84 -5.62 -1.69 -3.69
N PRO A 85 -6.95 -1.58 -3.56
CA PRO A 85 -7.57 -1.08 -2.35
C PRO A 85 -7.38 -2.01 -1.15
N GLY A 86 -7.22 -1.44 0.04
CA GLY A 86 -7.23 -2.16 1.30
C GLY A 86 -8.64 -2.58 1.68
N THR A 87 -8.87 -3.88 1.86
CA THR A 87 -10.19 -4.45 2.18
C THR A 87 -10.21 -5.21 3.50
N GLY A 88 -9.04 -5.50 4.11
CA GLY A 88 -8.95 -6.24 5.37
C GLY A 88 -9.58 -5.48 6.54
N CYS A 89 -10.55 -6.13 7.20
CA CYS A 89 -11.23 -5.67 8.40
C CYS A 89 -11.17 -6.77 9.49
N CYS A 90 -11.64 -6.46 10.70
CA CYS A 90 -11.79 -7.48 11.75
C CYS A 90 -12.98 -8.41 11.48
N SER A 91 -14.03 -7.91 10.83
CA SER A 91 -15.22 -8.66 10.45
C SER A 91 -15.04 -9.32 9.09
N VAL A 92 -15.33 -10.63 8.99
CA VAL A 92 -15.40 -11.36 7.72
C VAL A 92 -16.40 -10.70 6.77
N ALA A 93 -17.57 -10.30 7.29
CA ALA A 93 -18.65 -9.72 6.48
C ALA A 93 -18.20 -8.42 5.80
N GLU A 94 -17.59 -7.48 6.53
CA GLU A 94 -17.09 -6.22 5.97
C GLU A 94 -15.92 -6.45 5.00
N THR A 95 -15.02 -7.41 5.32
CA THR A 95 -13.92 -7.77 4.42
C THR A 95 -14.45 -8.30 3.09
N VAL A 96 -15.47 -9.17 3.14
CA VAL A 96 -16.13 -9.71 1.93
C VAL A 96 -16.81 -8.59 1.14
N GLU A 97 -17.58 -7.72 1.81
CA GLU A 97 -18.29 -6.61 1.19
C GLU A 97 -17.33 -5.68 0.42
N LEU A 98 -16.27 -5.21 1.08
CA LEU A 98 -15.26 -4.36 0.47
C LEU A 98 -14.50 -5.07 -0.67
N THR A 99 -14.24 -6.37 -0.51
CA THR A 99 -13.53 -7.15 -1.52
C THR A 99 -14.40 -7.38 -2.76
N VAL A 100 -15.66 -7.75 -2.59
CA VAL A 100 -16.64 -7.88 -3.70
C VAL A 100 -16.76 -6.56 -4.45
N HIS A 101 -16.85 -5.45 -3.71
CA HIS A 101 -16.92 -4.12 -4.29
C HIS A 101 -15.68 -3.80 -5.16
N ALA A 102 -14.47 -4.03 -4.64
CA ALA A 102 -13.24 -3.80 -5.38
C ALA A 102 -13.13 -4.68 -6.65
N VAL A 103 -13.49 -5.97 -6.55
CA VAL A 103 -13.51 -6.90 -7.70
C VAL A 103 -14.56 -6.48 -8.73
N LYS A 104 -15.75 -6.05 -8.30
CA LYS A 104 -16.81 -5.55 -9.18
C LYS A 104 -16.34 -4.38 -10.03
N TYR A 105 -15.59 -3.44 -9.46
CA TYR A 105 -15.03 -2.29 -10.18
C TYR A 105 -13.77 -2.61 -10.99
N GLY A 106 -13.26 -3.84 -10.95
CA GLY A 106 -12.13 -4.27 -11.78
C GLY A 106 -10.76 -3.84 -11.23
N CYS A 107 -10.63 -3.65 -9.92
CA CYS A 107 -9.33 -3.39 -9.31
C CYS A 107 -8.34 -4.53 -9.56
N ALA A 108 -7.05 -4.19 -9.73
CA ALA A 108 -5.99 -5.18 -10.04
C ALA A 108 -5.80 -6.25 -8.97
N GLY A 109 -6.23 -5.96 -7.75
CA GLY A 109 -6.21 -6.84 -6.59
C GLY A 109 -6.63 -6.09 -5.35
N VAL A 110 -6.60 -6.75 -4.21
CA VAL A 110 -6.90 -6.15 -2.91
C VAL A 110 -5.77 -6.38 -1.92
N LEU A 111 -5.47 -5.38 -1.10
CA LEU A 111 -4.52 -5.48 -0.01
C LEU A 111 -5.26 -5.84 1.27
N MET A 112 -5.02 -7.05 1.81
CA MET A 112 -5.85 -7.60 2.87
C MET A 112 -5.08 -7.81 4.16
N LEU A 113 -5.38 -7.00 5.20
CA LEU A 113 -4.93 -7.24 6.57
C LEU A 113 -5.55 -8.53 7.13
N PRO A 114 -4.86 -9.26 8.01
CA PRO A 114 -5.51 -10.23 8.89
C PRO A 114 -6.48 -9.50 9.84
N PRO A 115 -7.46 -10.20 10.44
CA PRO A 115 -8.28 -9.62 11.51
C PRO A 115 -7.38 -9.27 12.68
N PHE A 116 -7.28 -7.97 12.98
CA PHE A 116 -6.24 -7.43 13.86
C PHE A 116 -6.73 -7.08 15.29
N TYR A 117 -8.01 -7.24 15.58
CA TYR A 117 -8.52 -6.93 16.92
C TYR A 117 -8.11 -7.99 17.96
N TYR A 118 -8.36 -9.27 17.65
CA TYR A 118 -7.92 -10.39 18.48
C TYR A 118 -6.45 -10.70 18.19
N LYS A 119 -5.59 -10.74 19.23
CA LYS A 119 -4.13 -10.85 19.06
C LYS A 119 -3.62 -12.28 19.07
N ASP A 120 -4.13 -13.11 19.97
CA ASP A 120 -3.70 -14.50 20.17
C ASP A 120 -4.51 -15.47 19.29
N ILE A 121 -4.49 -15.22 17.97
CA ILE A 121 -5.19 -16.08 17.02
C ILE A 121 -4.24 -17.12 16.43
N SER A 122 -4.74 -18.36 16.34
CA SER A 122 -3.98 -19.45 15.75
C SER A 122 -3.81 -19.30 14.23
N GLU A 123 -2.77 -19.94 13.68
CA GLU A 123 -2.59 -20.03 12.23
C GLU A 123 -3.80 -20.67 11.54
N GLU A 124 -4.43 -21.66 12.18
CA GLU A 124 -5.67 -22.28 11.70
C GLU A 124 -6.83 -21.28 11.65
N GLY A 125 -6.95 -20.41 12.65
CA GLY A 125 -7.95 -19.33 12.66
C GLY A 125 -7.75 -18.35 11.51
N LEU A 126 -6.51 -17.96 11.22
CA LEU A 126 -6.16 -17.12 10.08
C LEU A 126 -6.46 -17.81 8.74
N TYR A 127 -6.09 -19.08 8.61
CA TYR A 127 -6.40 -19.86 7.41
C TYR A 127 -7.90 -19.90 7.14
N ARG A 128 -8.71 -20.18 8.16
CA ARG A 128 -10.18 -20.20 8.05
C ARG A 128 -10.73 -18.82 7.67
N TYR A 129 -10.19 -17.73 8.26
CA TYR A 129 -10.61 -16.38 7.94
C TYR A 129 -10.40 -16.07 6.45
N PHE A 130 -9.20 -16.26 5.93
CA PHE A 130 -8.91 -16.00 4.51
C PHE A 130 -9.69 -16.93 3.59
N SER A 131 -9.86 -18.20 3.97
CA SER A 131 -10.66 -19.18 3.22
C SER A 131 -12.13 -18.75 3.10
N GLU A 132 -12.75 -18.34 4.22
CA GLU A 132 -14.12 -17.81 4.22
C GLU A 132 -14.26 -16.59 3.31
N VAL A 133 -13.29 -15.68 3.32
CA VAL A 133 -13.32 -14.51 2.44
C VAL A 133 -13.27 -14.93 0.98
N VAL A 134 -12.33 -15.80 0.59
CA VAL A 134 -12.21 -16.27 -0.81
C VAL A 134 -13.48 -16.96 -1.26
N GLN A 135 -14.03 -17.86 -0.44
CA GLN A 135 -15.23 -18.64 -0.77
C GLN A 135 -16.47 -17.76 -0.90
N ARG A 136 -16.66 -16.79 0.00
CA ARG A 136 -17.82 -15.88 -0.03
C ARG A 136 -17.74 -14.86 -1.15
N VAL A 137 -16.55 -14.38 -1.51
CA VAL A 137 -16.36 -13.52 -2.68
C VAL A 137 -16.70 -14.30 -3.95
N GLY A 138 -16.24 -15.54 -4.09
CA GLY A 138 -16.64 -16.47 -5.15
C GLY A 138 -16.35 -16.01 -6.58
N ASP A 139 -15.46 -15.01 -6.77
CA ASP A 139 -15.12 -14.43 -8.08
C ASP A 139 -13.70 -14.83 -8.49
N ARG A 140 -13.56 -15.44 -9.66
CA ARG A 140 -12.26 -15.91 -10.20
C ARG A 140 -11.28 -14.77 -10.51
N ARG A 141 -11.77 -13.53 -10.64
CA ARG A 141 -10.94 -12.33 -10.84
C ARG A 141 -10.24 -11.87 -9.55
N LEU A 142 -10.66 -12.37 -8.38
CA LEU A 142 -10.08 -12.02 -7.10
C LEU A 142 -8.57 -12.26 -7.07
N LYS A 143 -7.81 -11.22 -6.67
CA LYS A 143 -6.38 -11.28 -6.38
C LYS A 143 -6.13 -10.65 -5.02
N ILE A 144 -5.72 -11.47 -4.04
CA ILE A 144 -5.41 -11.05 -2.68
C ILE A 144 -3.89 -10.90 -2.53
N TYR A 145 -3.48 -9.72 -2.09
CA TYR A 145 -2.15 -9.45 -1.56
C TYR A 145 -2.26 -9.37 -0.04
N LEU A 146 -1.71 -10.36 0.64
CA LEU A 146 -1.73 -10.45 2.10
C LEU A 146 -0.93 -9.29 2.70
N TYR A 147 -1.49 -8.59 3.67
CA TYR A 147 -0.82 -7.45 4.28
C TYR A 147 -0.21 -7.80 5.64
N HIS A 148 1.09 -8.03 5.66
CA HIS A 148 1.88 -8.33 6.84
C HIS A 148 2.45 -7.04 7.43
N ILE A 149 1.93 -6.61 8.59
CA ILE A 149 2.35 -5.41 9.32
C ILE A 149 2.35 -5.64 10.85
N PRO A 150 3.18 -6.56 11.37
CA PRO A 150 3.19 -6.90 12.80
C PRO A 150 3.39 -5.71 13.74
N PRO A 151 4.19 -4.67 13.41
CA PRO A 151 4.35 -3.52 14.32
C PRO A 151 3.05 -2.77 14.62
N VAL A 152 2.02 -2.90 13.79
CA VAL A 152 0.72 -2.23 13.94
C VAL A 152 -0.41 -3.21 14.25
N ALA A 153 -0.52 -4.28 13.46
CA ALA A 153 -1.58 -5.27 13.60
C ALA A 153 -1.30 -6.29 14.72
N ILE A 154 -0.02 -6.49 15.09
CA ILE A 154 0.50 -7.52 16.00
C ILE A 154 0.31 -8.95 15.44
N VAL A 155 -0.77 -9.19 14.70
CA VAL A 155 -1.04 -10.47 14.03
C VAL A 155 -0.13 -10.62 12.82
N GLY A 156 0.71 -11.66 12.84
CA GLY A 156 1.66 -11.98 11.78
C GLY A 156 1.09 -12.96 10.75
N ILE A 157 1.72 -12.97 9.59
CA ILE A 157 1.49 -13.98 8.52
C ILE A 157 2.77 -14.80 8.42
N THR A 158 2.67 -16.12 8.42
CA THR A 158 3.81 -17.04 8.33
C THR A 158 3.94 -17.60 6.91
N PRO A 159 5.15 -18.02 6.47
CA PRO A 159 5.32 -18.74 5.20
C PRO A 159 4.44 -20.00 5.11
N LYS A 160 4.26 -20.71 6.23
CA LYS A 160 3.42 -21.92 6.30
C LYS A 160 1.94 -21.60 6.04
N LEU A 161 1.42 -20.48 6.60
CA LEU A 161 0.07 -20.01 6.28
C LEU A 161 -0.06 -19.68 4.80
N VAL A 162 0.92 -18.96 4.23
CA VAL A 162 0.92 -18.61 2.80
C VAL A 162 0.93 -19.85 1.93
N GLU A 163 1.77 -20.84 2.23
CA GLU A 163 1.82 -22.13 1.50
C GLU A 163 0.46 -22.83 1.51
N ARG A 164 -0.19 -22.93 2.67
CA ARG A 164 -1.53 -23.54 2.79
C ARG A 164 -2.57 -22.80 1.96
N LEU A 165 -2.54 -21.46 1.99
CA LEU A 165 -3.47 -20.64 1.22
C LEU A 165 -3.22 -20.74 -0.29
N LEU A 166 -1.96 -20.77 -0.74
CA LEU A 166 -1.59 -20.99 -2.15
C LEU A 166 -2.04 -22.36 -2.65
N ASN A 167 -1.87 -23.41 -1.85
CA ASN A 167 -2.31 -24.76 -2.22
C ASN A 167 -3.84 -24.85 -2.36
N ALA A 168 -4.59 -24.13 -1.51
CA ALA A 168 -6.05 -24.16 -1.55
C ALA A 168 -6.65 -23.18 -2.58
N TYR A 169 -5.99 -22.03 -2.82
CA TYR A 169 -6.52 -20.92 -3.63
C TYR A 169 -5.44 -20.30 -4.53
N PRO A 170 -4.79 -21.08 -5.42
CA PRO A 170 -3.65 -20.62 -6.22
C PRO A 170 -3.96 -19.41 -7.11
N ASP A 171 -5.19 -19.30 -7.58
CA ASP A 171 -5.62 -18.21 -8.45
C ASP A 171 -5.96 -16.92 -7.67
N ALA A 172 -6.40 -17.06 -6.41
CA ALA A 172 -6.83 -15.93 -5.60
C ALA A 172 -5.70 -15.30 -4.77
N ILE A 173 -4.75 -16.10 -4.28
CA ILE A 173 -3.61 -15.61 -3.49
C ILE A 173 -2.50 -15.18 -4.42
N ALA A 174 -2.36 -13.88 -4.63
CA ALA A 174 -1.44 -13.32 -5.63
C ALA A 174 -0.07 -12.94 -5.07
N GLY A 175 -0.01 -12.55 -3.80
CA GLY A 175 1.22 -12.05 -3.20
C GLY A 175 1.03 -11.50 -1.81
N MET A 176 2.00 -10.68 -1.39
CA MET A 176 1.94 -9.97 -0.12
C MET A 176 2.60 -8.61 -0.18
N LYS A 177 2.25 -7.76 0.78
CA LYS A 177 3.04 -6.61 1.20
C LYS A 177 3.64 -6.89 2.56
N ASP A 178 4.96 -6.93 2.65
CA ASP A 178 5.66 -7.01 3.93
C ASP A 178 6.02 -5.62 4.45
N SER A 179 5.42 -5.27 5.58
CA SER A 179 5.66 -4.03 6.34
C SER A 179 6.18 -4.35 7.76
N SER A 180 6.88 -5.47 7.94
CA SER A 180 7.53 -5.82 9.21
C SER A 180 8.60 -4.82 9.61
N GLY A 181 9.23 -4.17 8.64
CA GLY A 181 10.40 -3.32 8.85
C GLY A 181 11.69 -4.11 9.06
N ASP A 182 11.66 -5.41 8.83
CA ASP A 182 12.79 -6.34 8.95
C ASP A 182 13.07 -7.01 7.60
N TRP A 183 14.23 -6.73 7.03
CA TRP A 183 14.65 -7.33 5.77
C TRP A 183 14.77 -8.86 5.85
N THR A 184 15.19 -9.40 7.00
CA THR A 184 15.30 -10.86 7.19
C THR A 184 13.94 -11.53 7.05
N ASN A 185 12.89 -10.91 7.59
CA ASN A 185 11.52 -11.40 7.42
C ASN A 185 11.09 -11.36 5.95
N THR A 186 11.30 -10.23 5.26
CA THR A 186 10.98 -10.12 3.82
C THR A 186 11.70 -11.20 3.01
N LYS A 187 13.01 -11.39 3.28
CA LYS A 187 13.84 -12.36 2.58
C LYS A 187 13.33 -13.80 2.79
N THR A 188 12.84 -14.14 3.99
CA THR A 188 12.24 -15.45 4.27
C THR A 188 11.09 -15.78 3.30
N PHE A 189 10.21 -14.81 3.01
CA PHE A 189 9.13 -15.01 2.03
C PHE A 189 9.66 -15.06 0.59
N LEU A 190 10.64 -14.23 0.25
CA LEU A 190 11.24 -14.26 -1.08
C LEU A 190 11.90 -15.60 -1.38
N ASP A 191 12.61 -16.17 -0.40
CA ASP A 191 13.29 -17.46 -0.53
C ASP A 191 12.28 -18.64 -0.54
N ALA A 192 11.25 -18.61 0.33
CA ALA A 192 10.24 -19.67 0.44
C ALA A 192 9.41 -19.81 -0.85
N PHE A 193 9.18 -18.71 -1.57
CA PHE A 193 8.36 -18.68 -2.78
C PHE A 193 9.18 -18.23 -4.01
N ALA A 194 10.48 -18.53 -4.01
CA ALA A 194 11.36 -18.24 -5.12
C ALA A 194 10.92 -18.98 -6.39
N GLU A 195 11.26 -18.42 -7.54
CA GLU A 195 11.16 -19.10 -8.82
C GLU A 195 12.10 -20.30 -8.83
N THR A 196 11.59 -21.46 -9.21
CA THR A 196 12.38 -22.68 -9.39
C THR A 196 12.40 -23.09 -10.85
N ALA A 197 13.40 -23.87 -11.26
CA ALA A 197 13.52 -24.34 -12.63
C ALA A 197 12.26 -25.12 -13.05
N GLY A 198 11.53 -24.59 -14.02
CA GLY A 198 10.29 -25.16 -14.54
C GLY A 198 8.98 -24.74 -13.85
N ALA A 199 9.05 -23.91 -12.78
CA ALA A 199 7.87 -23.36 -12.14
C ALA A 199 8.03 -21.84 -11.90
N PRO A 200 7.32 -20.99 -12.65
CA PRO A 200 7.40 -19.55 -12.48
C PRO A 200 6.91 -19.13 -11.09
N ARG A 201 7.45 -18.05 -10.56
CA ARG A 201 7.02 -17.49 -9.28
C ARG A 201 5.51 -17.16 -9.33
N THR A 202 4.75 -17.77 -8.47
CA THR A 202 3.29 -17.57 -8.37
C THR A 202 2.91 -16.58 -7.27
N PHE A 203 3.82 -16.25 -6.35
CA PHE A 203 3.59 -15.37 -5.20
C PHE A 203 4.50 -14.14 -5.27
N GLU A 204 3.89 -12.96 -5.30
CA GLU A 204 4.58 -11.67 -5.46
C GLU A 204 4.82 -10.98 -4.13
N VAL A 205 6.03 -10.45 -3.90
CA VAL A 205 6.39 -9.76 -2.66
C VAL A 205 6.67 -8.29 -2.92
N PHE A 206 5.85 -7.42 -2.30
CA PHE A 206 6.08 -5.99 -2.17
C PHE A 206 6.68 -5.67 -0.80
N VAL A 207 7.67 -4.80 -0.73
CA VAL A 207 8.13 -4.24 0.54
C VAL A 207 7.28 -3.03 0.92
N GLY A 208 7.02 -2.86 2.22
CA GLY A 208 6.26 -1.73 2.77
C GLY A 208 7.08 -0.47 2.99
N SER A 209 8.39 -0.54 2.77
CA SER A 209 9.32 0.59 2.86
C SER A 209 10.19 0.65 1.62
N ASP A 210 10.27 1.83 1.01
CA ASP A 210 11.20 2.12 -0.08
C ASP A 210 12.68 1.94 0.30
N SER A 211 13.01 1.94 1.61
CA SER A 211 14.37 1.61 2.08
C SER A 211 14.82 0.19 1.71
N PHE A 212 13.89 -0.71 1.46
CA PHE A 212 14.18 -2.09 1.03
C PHE A 212 13.93 -2.33 -0.47
N LEU A 213 13.62 -1.27 -1.25
CA LEU A 213 13.21 -1.45 -2.64
C LEU A 213 14.29 -2.14 -3.47
N LEU A 214 15.53 -1.64 -3.43
CA LEU A 214 16.64 -2.20 -4.22
C LEU A 214 16.95 -3.64 -3.81
N ALA A 215 17.00 -3.92 -2.51
CA ALA A 215 17.21 -5.26 -2.00
C ALA A 215 16.09 -6.23 -2.42
N ASN A 216 14.83 -5.76 -2.37
CA ASN A 216 13.68 -6.54 -2.80
C ASN A 216 13.73 -6.88 -4.29
N MET A 217 14.05 -5.89 -5.13
CA MET A 217 14.18 -6.11 -6.58
C MET A 217 15.31 -7.09 -6.90
N ARG A 218 16.48 -6.94 -6.26
CA ARG A 218 17.64 -7.84 -6.42
C ARG A 218 17.35 -9.27 -5.97
N ALA A 219 16.45 -9.45 -4.99
CA ALA A 219 16.03 -10.76 -4.50
C ALA A 219 14.79 -11.32 -5.23
N GLY A 220 14.33 -10.67 -6.32
CA GLY A 220 13.21 -11.12 -7.15
C GLY A 220 11.84 -10.67 -6.65
N GLY A 221 11.74 -9.68 -5.77
CA GLY A 221 10.48 -9.02 -5.45
C GLY A 221 9.96 -8.17 -6.60
N VAL A 222 8.74 -7.64 -6.45
CA VAL A 222 8.02 -7.01 -7.58
C VAL A 222 7.82 -5.49 -7.43
N GLY A 223 8.29 -4.89 -6.33
CA GLY A 223 8.17 -3.45 -6.11
C GLY A 223 7.97 -3.07 -4.65
N THR A 224 7.39 -1.90 -4.44
CA THR A 224 7.12 -1.36 -3.09
C THR A 224 5.75 -0.71 -2.98
N ILE A 225 5.13 -0.82 -1.80
CA ILE A 225 3.93 -0.05 -1.43
C ILE A 225 4.33 0.83 -0.23
N SER A 226 4.98 1.96 -0.52
CA SER A 226 5.62 2.81 0.50
C SER A 226 4.87 4.10 0.79
N ALA A 227 4.82 4.46 2.07
CA ALA A 227 4.22 5.69 2.56
C ALA A 227 4.80 6.95 1.88
N THR A 228 6.12 7.00 1.72
CA THR A 228 6.85 8.11 1.07
C THR A 228 6.54 8.25 -0.41
N ALA A 229 5.94 7.24 -1.07
CA ALA A 229 5.44 7.38 -2.44
C ALA A 229 4.34 8.44 -2.57
N ASN A 230 3.68 8.84 -1.47
CA ASN A 230 2.74 9.98 -1.48
C ASN A 230 3.40 11.34 -1.73
N VAL A 231 4.71 11.46 -1.53
CA VAL A 231 5.46 12.72 -1.66
C VAL A 231 6.68 12.61 -2.57
N ASN A 232 7.20 11.40 -2.80
CA ASN A 232 8.41 11.15 -3.60
C ASN A 232 8.25 10.02 -4.64
N PRO A 233 7.12 9.94 -5.38
CA PRO A 233 6.84 8.81 -6.26
C PRO A 233 7.83 8.69 -7.42
N ALA A 234 8.24 9.81 -8.01
CA ALA A 234 9.12 9.83 -9.18
C ALA A 234 10.50 9.22 -8.91
N ALA A 235 11.13 9.59 -7.78
CA ALA A 235 12.45 9.07 -7.41
C ALA A 235 12.37 7.57 -7.07
N ILE A 236 11.32 7.14 -6.36
CA ILE A 236 11.10 5.72 -6.06
C ILE A 236 10.87 4.93 -7.35
N HIS A 237 10.04 5.47 -8.27
CA HIS A 237 9.79 4.84 -9.58
C HIS A 237 11.06 4.77 -10.43
N LYS A 238 11.91 5.81 -10.41
CA LYS A 238 13.19 5.80 -11.12
C LYS A 238 14.04 4.62 -10.67
N LEU A 239 14.27 4.44 -9.37
CA LEU A 239 15.02 3.30 -8.84
C LEU A 239 14.37 1.97 -9.22
N TYR A 240 13.04 1.85 -9.12
CA TYR A 240 12.31 0.65 -9.55
C TYR A 240 12.56 0.30 -11.02
N LYS A 241 12.66 1.28 -11.90
CA LYS A 241 12.90 1.06 -13.35
C LYS A 241 14.35 0.72 -13.66
N GLU A 242 15.27 1.30 -12.92
CA GLU A 242 16.71 1.29 -13.21
C GLU A 242 17.51 0.35 -12.30
N TRP A 243 16.89 -0.39 -11.38
CA TRP A 243 17.53 -1.16 -10.31
C TRP A 243 18.63 -2.13 -10.77
N ASN A 244 18.55 -2.64 -12.01
CA ASN A 244 19.50 -3.58 -12.59
C ASN A 244 20.26 -3.05 -13.83
N THR A 245 20.02 -1.81 -14.20
CA THR A 245 20.64 -1.19 -15.39
C THR A 245 21.44 0.06 -15.08
N ALA A 246 21.17 0.74 -13.97
CA ALA A 246 21.89 1.94 -13.58
C ALA A 246 23.11 1.61 -12.69
N ASP A 247 24.27 2.17 -13.01
CA ASP A 247 25.49 2.05 -12.21
C ASP A 247 25.35 2.74 -10.83
N ASP A 248 24.44 3.69 -10.70
CA ASP A 248 24.19 4.47 -9.49
C ASP A 248 23.00 3.98 -8.65
N ALA A 249 22.48 2.77 -8.88
CA ALA A 249 21.28 2.26 -8.19
C ALA A 249 21.42 2.29 -6.65
N ASP A 250 22.59 1.95 -6.11
CA ASP A 250 22.84 2.03 -4.66
C ASP A 250 22.84 3.49 -4.15
N GLN A 251 23.33 4.45 -4.95
CA GLN A 251 23.25 5.88 -4.61
C GLN A 251 21.81 6.40 -4.68
N GLN A 252 21.01 5.94 -5.64
CA GLN A 252 19.58 6.26 -5.71
C GLN A 252 18.87 5.73 -4.45
N GLN A 253 19.13 4.48 -4.04
CA GLN A 253 18.60 3.93 -2.80
C GLN A 253 19.02 4.75 -1.57
N ALA A 254 20.30 5.15 -1.48
CA ALA A 254 20.79 5.96 -0.38
C ALA A 254 20.04 7.32 -0.29
N LYS A 255 19.76 7.97 -1.42
CA LYS A 255 18.94 9.20 -1.46
C LYS A 255 17.50 8.98 -0.98
N LEU A 256 16.87 7.86 -1.37
CA LEU A 256 15.56 7.50 -0.86
C LEU A 256 15.57 7.30 0.66
N ASN A 257 16.60 6.65 1.20
CA ASN A 257 16.76 6.43 2.63
C ASN A 257 16.82 7.75 3.41
N VAL A 258 17.54 8.76 2.91
CA VAL A 258 17.60 10.09 3.54
C VAL A 258 16.21 10.72 3.64
N VAL A 259 15.42 10.67 2.57
CA VAL A 259 14.04 11.17 2.60
C VAL A 259 13.19 10.36 3.57
N ARG A 260 13.31 9.02 3.50
CA ARG A 260 12.54 8.12 4.37
C ARG A 260 12.81 8.37 5.85
N GLU A 261 14.05 8.64 6.25
CA GLU A 261 14.45 8.91 7.63
C GLU A 261 13.72 10.13 8.22
N VAL A 262 13.52 11.20 7.45
CA VAL A 262 12.75 12.36 7.88
C VAL A 262 11.31 11.94 8.25
N PHE A 263 10.65 11.19 7.40
CA PHE A 263 9.28 10.73 7.64
C PHE A 263 9.18 9.61 8.69
N ALA A 264 10.19 8.76 8.84
CA ALA A 264 10.24 7.69 9.84
C ALA A 264 10.66 8.19 11.24
N SER A 265 11.20 9.39 11.35
CA SER A 265 11.66 9.96 12.62
C SER A 265 10.58 9.93 13.70
N ARG A 266 10.93 9.42 14.89
CA ARG A 266 10.04 9.37 16.06
C ARG A 266 9.92 10.70 16.81
N LYS A 267 10.57 11.76 16.31
CA LYS A 267 10.43 13.11 16.87
C LYS A 267 9.01 13.66 16.76
N PHE A 268 8.18 13.05 15.90
CA PHE A 268 6.83 13.50 15.57
C PHE A 268 5.81 12.39 15.87
N SER A 269 4.57 12.79 16.07
CA SER A 269 3.49 11.90 16.50
C SER A 269 3.15 10.80 15.47
N SER A 270 3.04 11.11 14.20
CA SER A 270 2.56 10.18 13.17
C SER A 270 3.21 10.41 11.80
N MET A 271 3.57 9.31 11.13
CA MET A 271 4.01 9.38 9.73
C MET A 271 2.90 9.91 8.82
N ILE A 272 1.64 9.58 9.08
CA ILE A 272 0.48 10.04 8.30
C ILE A 272 0.38 11.56 8.38
N ALA A 273 0.44 12.12 9.59
CA ALA A 273 0.40 13.56 9.81
C ALA A 273 1.57 14.27 9.11
N LYS A 274 2.79 13.70 9.16
CA LYS A 274 3.96 14.26 8.46
C LYS A 274 3.79 14.27 6.94
N LEU A 275 3.29 13.20 6.34
CA LEU A 275 3.04 13.14 4.90
C LEU A 275 2.01 14.18 4.47
N LYS A 276 0.93 14.31 5.22
CA LYS A 276 -0.11 15.31 4.99
C LYS A 276 0.42 16.74 5.16
N GLN A 277 1.19 16.99 6.20
CA GLN A 277 1.84 18.29 6.44
C GLN A 277 2.83 18.64 5.32
N ALA A 278 3.61 17.68 4.83
CA ALA A 278 4.50 17.92 3.70
C ALA A 278 3.71 18.34 2.45
N LEU A 279 2.59 17.66 2.13
CA LEU A 279 1.72 18.11 1.02
C LEU A 279 1.10 19.48 1.27
N ALA A 280 0.71 19.79 2.51
CA ALA A 280 0.20 21.12 2.86
C ALA A 280 1.24 22.22 2.57
N ILE A 281 2.50 21.97 2.93
CA ILE A 281 3.62 22.90 2.67
C ILE A 281 3.87 23.05 1.17
N PHE A 282 4.13 21.95 0.46
CA PHE A 282 4.57 22.01 -0.93
C PHE A 282 3.47 22.42 -1.91
N ARG A 283 2.20 22.16 -1.59
CA ARG A 283 1.04 22.60 -2.39
C ARG A 283 0.49 23.95 -1.96
N ASN A 284 1.07 24.56 -0.91
CA ASN A 284 0.54 25.78 -0.28
C ASN A 284 -0.97 25.67 0.02
N ASP A 285 -1.39 24.53 0.53
CA ASP A 285 -2.79 24.21 0.85
C ASP A 285 -2.90 23.57 2.23
N PRO A 286 -3.21 24.34 3.28
CA PRO A 286 -3.29 23.85 4.66
C PRO A 286 -4.39 22.80 4.86
N GLY A 287 -5.34 22.68 3.93
CA GLY A 287 -6.37 21.64 3.97
C GLY A 287 -5.82 20.21 3.96
N TRP A 288 -4.58 20.00 3.51
CA TRP A 288 -3.93 18.71 3.51
C TRP A 288 -3.49 18.23 4.89
N SER A 289 -3.25 19.09 5.86
CA SER A 289 -2.72 18.70 7.18
C SER A 289 -3.69 17.87 8.02
N ARG A 290 -5.00 17.93 7.74
CA ARG A 290 -6.03 17.33 8.57
C ARG A 290 -5.99 15.81 8.62
N VAL A 291 -6.07 15.26 9.82
CA VAL A 291 -6.25 13.82 10.10
C VAL A 291 -7.54 13.60 10.87
N ARG A 292 -8.06 12.37 10.85
CA ARG A 292 -9.20 12.01 11.72
C ARG A 292 -8.70 11.52 13.09
N PRO A 293 -9.36 11.89 14.18
CA PRO A 293 -9.13 11.24 15.47
C PRO A 293 -9.26 9.70 15.38
N PRO A 294 -8.44 8.93 16.12
CA PRO A 294 -7.57 9.36 17.22
C PRO A 294 -6.21 9.92 16.78
N LEU A 295 -5.95 10.03 15.49
CA LEU A 295 -4.71 10.68 15.02
C LEU A 295 -4.76 12.17 15.31
N MET A 296 -3.58 12.74 15.51
CA MET A 296 -3.39 14.17 15.75
C MET A 296 -2.60 14.78 14.59
N GLU A 297 -2.96 16.00 14.22
CA GLU A 297 -2.16 16.84 13.33
C GLU A 297 -0.83 17.20 14.02
N LEU A 298 0.16 17.60 13.24
CA LEU A 298 1.39 18.14 13.82
C LEU A 298 1.10 19.47 14.53
N THR A 299 1.79 19.73 15.64
CA THR A 299 1.80 21.06 16.24
C THR A 299 2.52 22.04 15.30
N THR A 300 2.41 23.35 15.57
CA THR A 300 3.12 24.37 14.80
C THR A 300 4.62 24.13 14.83
N GLU A 301 5.19 23.85 16.00
CA GLU A 301 6.60 23.57 16.19
C GLU A 301 7.05 22.31 15.43
N GLU A 302 6.25 21.25 15.48
CA GLU A 302 6.53 20.00 14.73
C GLU A 302 6.48 20.24 13.20
N ALA A 303 5.53 21.05 12.72
CA ALA A 303 5.41 21.40 11.31
C ALA A 303 6.62 22.24 10.82
N GLU A 304 7.08 23.20 11.64
CA GLU A 304 8.28 24.01 11.36
C GLU A 304 9.55 23.13 11.34
N LEU A 305 9.69 22.20 12.32
CA LEU A 305 10.80 21.26 12.34
C LEU A 305 10.79 20.33 11.10
N LEU A 306 9.64 19.82 10.70
CA LEU A 306 9.52 19.01 9.49
C LEU A 306 9.94 19.82 8.26
N ALA A 307 9.47 21.06 8.12
CA ALA A 307 9.85 21.95 7.03
C ALA A 307 11.37 22.20 7.00
N ALA A 308 11.98 22.43 8.17
CA ALA A 308 13.43 22.62 8.28
C ALA A 308 14.21 21.35 7.91
N ASP A 309 13.78 20.17 8.38
CA ASP A 309 14.43 18.90 8.05
C ASP A 309 14.33 18.58 6.55
N LEU A 310 13.16 18.81 5.92
CA LEU A 310 12.99 18.65 4.46
C LEU A 310 13.87 19.63 3.66
N LYS A 311 13.92 20.89 4.08
CA LYS A 311 14.79 21.92 3.45
C LYS A 311 16.26 21.55 3.57
N LYS A 312 16.70 21.04 4.72
CA LYS A 312 18.09 20.63 4.99
C LYS A 312 18.58 19.55 4.01
N ILE A 313 17.70 18.64 3.61
CA ILE A 313 18.03 17.58 2.64
C ILE A 313 17.73 17.99 1.20
N GLY A 314 17.30 19.22 0.94
CA GLY A 314 16.95 19.73 -0.39
C GLY A 314 15.77 19.00 -1.02
N PHE A 315 14.81 18.53 -0.19
CA PHE A 315 13.66 17.78 -0.66
C PHE A 315 12.55 18.70 -1.17
N GLU A 316 12.03 18.38 -2.34
CA GLU A 316 10.88 19.04 -2.96
C GLU A 316 9.90 17.99 -3.49
N VAL A 317 8.61 18.28 -3.38
CA VAL A 317 7.57 17.49 -4.04
C VAL A 317 7.41 17.95 -5.48
N ALA A 318 7.37 17.00 -6.42
CA ALA A 318 7.16 17.37 -7.82
C ALA A 318 5.84 18.15 -8.00
N PRO A 319 5.85 19.22 -8.81
CA PRO A 319 4.65 20.03 -9.02
C PRO A 319 3.51 19.23 -9.64
N ASP A 320 2.28 19.65 -9.34
CA ASP A 320 1.09 19.16 -10.05
C ASP A 320 1.19 19.62 -11.53
N ARG A 321 1.20 18.67 -12.48
CA ARG A 321 1.20 18.95 -13.92
C ARG A 321 -0.22 18.91 -14.46
#